data_f01ea4d26d6e48abe4535b8f2c14c258
#
_entry.id   f01ea4d26d6e48abe4535b8f2c14c258
#
_cell.length_a   1.000
_cell.length_b   1.000
_cell.length_c   1.000
_cell.angle_alpha   90.00
_cell.angle_beta   90.00
_cell.angle_gamma   90.00
#
_symmetry.space_group_name_H-M   'P 1'
#
loop_
_entity.id
_entity.type
_entity.pdbx_description
1 polymer ?
#
loop_
_entity_poly.entity_id
_entity_poly.type
_entity_poly.pdbx_seq_one_letter_code
_entity_poly.pdbx_strand_id
1 'polypeptide(L)'
;NKYNIRKKNLRKKISNLIKLNLKKNKKYDHLLRVASNNRVISISLRKRPIPKSIFKLKLVNYKRVDAAYKNLKYKKILKILTSLDVTKFDIALYKNNKLLETGTSNLLLVKKNKIFSPNQDCYKGSTIKFFNKRIKIYFKNIYLNKLADYDEIIVIGSGKGVVSVSSIDKINWKRKGTKTFNKLLKIYKSTIKNIK
;
A
#
# COMPACT_ATOMS: atom_id res chain seq x y z
N ASN A 1 -19.61 -10.98 4.35
CA ASN A 1 -18.60 -10.00 4.72
C ASN A 1 -18.28 -10.13 6.21
N LYS A 2 -17.05 -10.54 6.60
CA LYS A 2 -16.63 -10.79 7.99
C LYS A 2 -16.82 -9.57 8.93
N TYR A 3 -16.80 -8.37 8.38
CA TYR A 3 -16.97 -7.11 9.11
C TYR A 3 -18.21 -6.36 8.62
N ASN A 4 -19.32 -7.05 8.49
CA ASN A 4 -20.57 -6.51 7.92
C ASN A 4 -21.13 -5.38 8.81
N ILE A 5 -20.57 -4.18 8.64
CA ILE A 5 -21.04 -2.97 9.31
C ILE A 5 -22.13 -2.36 8.43
N ARG A 6 -23.38 -2.69 8.73
CA ARG A 6 -24.54 -2.06 8.10
C ARG A 6 -24.92 -0.83 8.91
N LYS A 7 -24.79 0.35 8.32
CA LYS A 7 -25.30 1.60 8.89
C LYS A 7 -26.22 2.28 7.90
N LYS A 8 -27.45 2.56 8.34
CA LYS A 8 -28.41 3.34 7.55
C LYS A 8 -27.75 4.69 7.16
N ASN A 9 -27.87 5.05 5.89
CA ASN A 9 -27.30 6.30 5.35
C ASN A 9 -25.78 6.48 5.52
N LEU A 10 -25.00 5.38 5.60
CA LEU A 10 -23.55 5.43 5.82
C LEU A 10 -22.83 6.36 4.81
N ARG A 11 -23.20 6.27 3.52
CA ARG A 11 -22.61 7.13 2.47
C ARG A 11 -22.86 8.61 2.73
N LYS A 12 -24.09 8.99 3.07
CA LYS A 12 -24.47 10.38 3.39
C LYS A 12 -23.74 10.91 4.61
N LYS A 13 -23.66 10.10 5.69
CA LYS A 13 -22.91 10.46 6.92
C LYS A 13 -21.42 10.70 6.63
N ILE A 14 -20.77 9.79 5.89
CA ILE A 14 -19.36 9.94 5.49
C ILE A 14 -19.18 11.20 4.63
N SER A 15 -20.04 11.43 3.63
CA SER A 15 -19.98 12.61 2.75
C SER A 15 -20.07 13.91 3.54
N ASN A 16 -21.00 14.01 4.49
CA ASN A 16 -21.16 15.19 5.34
C ASN A 16 -19.92 15.43 6.21
N LEU A 17 -19.38 14.39 6.84
CA LEU A 17 -18.15 14.50 7.63
C LEU A 17 -16.95 14.95 6.79
N ILE A 18 -16.83 14.46 5.56
CA ILE A 18 -15.78 14.87 4.62
C ILE A 18 -15.94 16.36 4.30
N LYS A 19 -17.15 16.83 3.94
CA LYS A 19 -17.43 18.23 3.62
C LYS A 19 -17.06 19.15 4.80
N LEU A 20 -17.45 18.80 6.02
CA LEU A 20 -17.14 19.58 7.23
C LEU A 20 -15.63 19.67 7.48
N ASN A 21 -14.90 18.57 7.32
CA ASN A 21 -13.45 18.58 7.52
C ASN A 21 -12.71 19.34 6.42
N LEU A 22 -13.14 19.24 5.17
CA LEU A 22 -12.53 19.96 4.05
C LEU A 22 -12.77 21.48 4.11
N LYS A 23 -13.92 21.94 4.62
CA LYS A 23 -14.17 23.38 4.84
C LYS A 23 -13.12 24.02 5.75
N LYS A 24 -12.67 23.29 6.79
CA LYS A 24 -11.66 23.76 7.75
C LYS A 24 -10.22 23.68 7.23
N ASN A 25 -9.97 22.88 6.18
CA ASN A 25 -8.62 22.50 5.73
C ASN A 25 -8.46 22.57 4.21
N LYS A 26 -8.82 23.68 3.59
CA LYS A 26 -8.89 23.85 2.12
C LYS A 26 -7.56 23.69 1.35
N LYS A 27 -6.40 23.79 1.99
CA LYS A 27 -5.08 23.87 1.32
C LYS A 27 -4.19 22.63 1.49
N TYR A 28 -4.79 21.42 1.48
CA TYR A 28 -3.98 20.26 1.86
C TYR A 28 -3.97 19.14 0.83
N ASP A 29 -2.77 18.65 0.47
CA ASP A 29 -2.59 17.29 -0.07
C ASP A 29 -2.59 16.29 1.10
N HIS A 30 -3.79 15.87 1.50
CA HIS A 30 -3.97 15.00 2.65
C HIS A 30 -4.36 13.58 2.30
N LEU A 31 -3.97 12.69 3.20
CA LEU A 31 -4.58 11.38 3.29
C LEU A 31 -5.86 11.47 4.12
N LEU A 32 -6.99 11.21 3.48
CA LEU A 32 -8.26 11.02 4.15
C LEU A 32 -8.35 9.56 4.64
N ARG A 33 -8.58 9.40 5.93
CA ARG A 33 -8.90 8.10 6.52
C ARG A 33 -10.32 8.08 7.03
N VAL A 34 -11.10 7.12 6.58
CA VAL A 34 -12.42 6.80 7.14
C VAL A 34 -12.30 5.47 7.88
N ALA A 35 -12.66 5.46 9.14
CA ALA A 35 -12.72 4.25 9.97
C ALA A 35 -14.13 4.12 10.57
N SER A 36 -14.63 2.92 10.70
CA SER A 36 -15.97 2.68 11.22
C SER A 36 -16.01 1.38 12.00
N ASN A 37 -16.75 1.39 13.10
CA ASN A 37 -17.22 0.22 13.81
C ASN A 37 -18.75 0.28 13.92
N ASN A 38 -19.37 -0.60 14.73
CA ASN A 38 -20.82 -0.64 14.88
C ASN A 38 -21.40 0.65 15.49
N ARG A 39 -20.62 1.41 16.27
CA ARG A 39 -21.09 2.60 17.01
C ARG A 39 -20.63 3.90 16.36
N VAL A 40 -19.39 3.98 15.90
CA VAL A 40 -18.73 5.22 15.55
C VAL A 40 -18.26 5.19 14.08
N ILE A 41 -18.34 6.35 13.42
CA ILE A 41 -17.66 6.65 12.16
C ILE A 41 -16.66 7.76 12.48
N SER A 42 -15.37 7.50 12.19
CA SER A 42 -14.30 8.46 12.38
C SER A 42 -13.70 8.85 11.04
N ILE A 43 -13.46 10.14 10.87
CA ILE A 43 -12.73 10.70 9.73
C ILE A 43 -11.52 11.45 10.28
N SER A 44 -10.37 11.21 9.69
CA SER A 44 -9.15 11.94 10.00
C SER A 44 -8.39 12.32 8.74
N LEU A 45 -7.82 13.51 8.77
CA LEU A 45 -6.90 14.02 7.76
C LEU A 45 -5.48 13.96 8.32
N ARG A 46 -4.52 13.61 7.49
CA ARG A 46 -3.09 13.64 7.85
C ARG A 46 -2.27 14.02 6.63
N LYS A 47 -1.16 14.68 6.85
CA LYS A 47 -0.21 15.00 5.79
C LYS A 47 0.22 13.74 5.05
N ARG A 48 0.25 13.78 3.72
CA ARG A 48 0.75 12.68 2.92
C ARG A 48 2.27 12.62 3.01
N PRO A 49 2.88 11.53 3.45
CA PRO A 49 4.33 11.37 3.33
C PRO A 49 4.70 11.21 1.85
N ILE A 50 5.65 12.02 1.38
CA ILE A 50 6.18 11.92 0.02
C ILE A 50 7.40 11.02 0.06
N PRO A 51 7.36 9.81 -0.56
CA PRO A 51 8.49 8.92 -0.60
C PRO A 51 9.68 9.53 -1.35
N LYS A 52 10.88 9.35 -0.79
CA LYS A 52 12.15 9.78 -1.39
C LYS A 52 12.58 8.79 -2.49
N SER A 53 13.50 9.22 -3.35
CA SER A 53 14.05 8.38 -4.44
C SER A 53 14.77 7.13 -3.94
N ILE A 54 15.46 7.24 -2.80
CA ILE A 54 16.05 6.10 -2.08
C ILE A 54 15.03 5.63 -1.06
N PHE A 55 14.28 4.59 -1.42
CA PHE A 55 13.24 4.00 -0.56
C PHE A 55 13.54 2.53 -0.30
N LYS A 56 13.59 2.14 0.95
CA LYS A 56 13.99 0.81 1.39
C LYS A 56 12.87 0.05 2.08
N LEU A 57 12.95 -1.27 2.07
CA LEU A 57 12.06 -2.13 2.84
C LEU A 57 12.84 -2.83 3.96
N LYS A 58 12.27 -2.84 5.17
CA LYS A 58 12.74 -3.67 6.28
C LYS A 58 11.89 -4.92 6.39
N LEU A 59 12.51 -6.09 6.43
CA LEU A 59 11.80 -7.35 6.57
C LEU A 59 11.26 -7.55 7.99
N VAL A 60 9.99 -7.92 8.10
CA VAL A 60 9.34 -8.21 9.38
C VAL A 60 8.61 -9.54 9.29
N ASN A 61 9.02 -10.51 10.11
CA ASN A 61 8.32 -11.81 10.22
C ASN A 61 6.99 -11.62 10.95
N TYR A 62 5.97 -11.28 10.19
CA TYR A 62 4.63 -11.06 10.70
C TYR A 62 3.59 -11.22 9.59
N LYS A 63 2.45 -11.83 9.94
CA LYS A 63 1.24 -11.88 9.13
C LYS A 63 0.13 -11.14 9.85
N ARG A 64 -0.57 -10.23 9.15
CA ARG A 64 -1.71 -9.52 9.74
C ARG A 64 -2.84 -10.47 10.07
N VAL A 65 -3.52 -10.22 11.16
CA VAL A 65 -4.78 -10.87 11.47
C VAL A 65 -5.81 -10.47 10.41
N ASP A 66 -6.54 -11.45 9.87
CA ASP A 66 -7.54 -11.23 8.82
C ASP A 66 -7.00 -10.42 7.64
N ALA A 67 -5.81 -10.78 7.14
CA ALA A 67 -5.05 -10.00 6.16
C ALA A 67 -5.81 -9.73 4.84
N ALA A 68 -6.75 -10.59 4.46
CA ALA A 68 -7.61 -10.39 3.28
C ALA A 68 -8.57 -9.18 3.40
N TYR A 69 -8.76 -8.67 4.62
CA TYR A 69 -9.69 -7.57 4.89
C TYR A 69 -8.98 -6.31 5.33
N LYS A 70 -9.56 -5.16 4.98
CA LYS A 70 -9.10 -3.86 5.50
C LYS A 70 -9.68 -3.67 6.90
N ASN A 71 -8.90 -3.99 7.91
CA ASN A 71 -9.27 -3.89 9.32
C ASN A 71 -8.30 -2.99 10.10
N LEU A 72 -8.61 -2.71 11.37
CA LEU A 72 -7.79 -1.89 12.26
C LEU A 72 -6.86 -2.71 13.18
N LYS A 73 -6.81 -4.03 13.01
CA LYS A 73 -6.00 -4.96 13.83
C LYS A 73 -4.53 -4.93 13.40
N TYR A 74 -3.87 -3.75 13.43
CA TYR A 74 -2.48 -3.57 12.98
C TYR A 74 -1.62 -2.75 13.96
N LYS A 75 -1.94 -2.79 15.27
CA LYS A 75 -1.19 -2.07 16.32
C LYS A 75 0.31 -2.37 16.26
N LYS A 76 0.71 -3.64 16.08
CA LYS A 76 2.11 -4.06 15.96
C LYS A 76 2.81 -3.40 14.75
N ILE A 77 2.14 -3.35 13.60
CA ILE A 77 2.64 -2.68 12.41
C ILE A 77 2.83 -1.18 12.65
N LEU A 78 1.84 -0.52 13.25
CA LEU A 78 1.95 0.90 13.58
C LEU A 78 3.12 1.18 14.51
N LYS A 79 3.31 0.39 15.57
CA LYS A 79 4.46 0.53 16.49
C LYS A 79 5.79 0.49 15.76
N ILE A 80 5.94 -0.40 14.77
CA ILE A 80 7.17 -0.48 13.97
C ILE A 80 7.29 0.74 13.03
N LEU A 81 6.19 1.14 12.38
CA LEU A 81 6.22 2.26 11.43
C LEU A 81 6.47 3.61 12.11
N THR A 82 6.04 3.81 13.36
CA THR A 82 6.30 5.05 14.11
C THR A 82 7.77 5.24 14.46
N SER A 83 8.57 4.17 14.49
CA SER A 83 10.03 4.26 14.68
C SER A 83 10.81 4.45 13.37
N LEU A 84 10.14 4.61 12.22
CA LEU A 84 10.78 4.72 10.93
C LEU A 84 10.47 6.07 10.25
N ASP A 85 11.44 6.60 9.51
CA ASP A 85 11.17 7.66 8.53
C ASP A 85 10.38 7.05 7.35
N VAL A 86 9.06 7.21 7.38
CA VAL A 86 8.13 6.66 6.38
C VAL A 86 8.29 7.27 4.99
N THR A 87 9.11 8.32 4.83
CA THR A 87 9.50 8.85 3.52
C THR A 87 10.63 8.04 2.89
N LYS A 88 11.44 7.34 3.69
CA LYS A 88 12.58 6.52 3.25
C LYS A 88 12.33 5.02 3.41
N PHE A 89 11.41 4.62 4.29
CA PHE A 89 11.22 3.23 4.66
C PHE A 89 9.75 2.81 4.67
N ASP A 90 9.52 1.54 4.37
CA ASP A 90 8.35 0.76 4.80
C ASP A 90 8.83 -0.60 5.29
N ILE A 91 7.93 -1.37 5.89
CA ILE A 91 8.20 -2.76 6.25
C ILE A 91 7.62 -3.69 5.18
N ALA A 92 8.34 -4.76 4.88
CA ALA A 92 7.85 -5.87 4.06
C ALA A 92 7.51 -7.04 4.98
N LEU A 93 6.26 -7.39 5.03
CA LEU A 93 5.75 -8.49 5.85
C LEU A 93 6.00 -9.82 5.16
N TYR A 94 6.47 -10.78 5.92
CA TYR A 94 6.65 -12.15 5.45
C TYR A 94 6.27 -13.17 6.52
N LYS A 95 5.94 -14.38 6.13
CA LYS A 95 5.72 -15.54 7.00
C LYS A 95 6.09 -16.82 6.24
N ASN A 96 6.76 -17.76 6.93
CA ASN A 96 7.19 -19.02 6.34
C ASN A 96 7.90 -18.84 4.99
N ASN A 97 8.91 -17.96 4.97
CA ASN A 97 9.69 -17.59 3.77
C ASN A 97 8.86 -16.96 2.61
N LYS A 98 7.56 -16.69 2.79
CA LYS A 98 6.70 -16.07 1.79
C LYS A 98 6.56 -14.57 2.05
N LEU A 99 6.85 -13.76 1.04
CA LEU A 99 6.56 -12.32 1.04
C LEU A 99 5.06 -12.11 0.90
N LEU A 100 4.48 -11.19 1.68
CA LEU A 100 3.05 -10.97 1.75
C LEU A 100 2.67 -9.58 1.20
N GLU A 101 2.91 -8.54 1.97
CA GLU A 101 2.56 -7.17 1.63
C GLU A 101 3.49 -6.20 2.37
N THR A 102 3.35 -4.89 2.21
CA THR A 102 4.01 -3.94 3.10
C THR A 102 3.13 -3.59 4.30
N GLY A 103 3.66 -2.84 5.24
CA GLY A 103 2.88 -2.35 6.38
C GLY A 103 1.66 -1.53 5.98
N THR A 104 1.67 -0.89 4.81
CA THR A 104 0.62 0.05 4.38
C THR A 104 0.15 -0.11 2.93
N SER A 105 0.80 -0.97 2.13
CA SER A 105 0.67 -0.99 0.68
C SER A 105 0.86 -2.40 0.12
N ASN A 106 0.56 -2.58 -1.17
CA ASN A 106 0.85 -3.81 -1.89
C ASN A 106 2.24 -3.78 -2.55
N LEU A 107 2.72 -4.94 -2.94
CA LEU A 107 3.99 -5.14 -3.63
C LEU A 107 3.76 -5.62 -5.06
N LEU A 108 4.50 -5.04 -5.98
CA LEU A 108 4.72 -5.58 -7.32
C LEU A 108 6.19 -5.91 -7.47
N LEU A 109 6.48 -7.05 -8.06
CA LEU A 109 7.83 -7.52 -8.33
C LEU A 109 7.96 -7.79 -9.82
N VAL A 110 9.07 -7.37 -10.42
CA VAL A 110 9.30 -7.48 -11.86
C VAL A 110 10.42 -8.45 -12.13
N LYS A 111 10.18 -9.41 -13.01
CA LYS A 111 11.17 -10.36 -13.52
C LYS A 111 10.93 -10.58 -15.01
N LYS A 112 11.94 -10.38 -15.86
CA LYS A 112 11.84 -10.56 -17.32
C LYS A 112 10.61 -9.85 -17.91
N ASN A 113 10.41 -8.56 -17.60
CA ASN A 113 9.28 -7.71 -17.99
C ASN A 113 7.88 -8.20 -17.56
N LYS A 114 7.77 -9.28 -16.80
CA LYS A 114 6.51 -9.75 -16.21
C LYS A 114 6.36 -9.18 -14.80
N ILE A 115 5.13 -8.83 -14.44
CA ILE A 115 4.80 -8.22 -13.13
C ILE A 115 4.09 -9.24 -12.26
N PHE A 116 4.62 -9.46 -11.08
CA PHE A 116 4.11 -10.41 -10.10
C PHE A 116 3.67 -9.68 -8.82
N SER A 117 2.73 -10.27 -8.10
CA SER A 117 2.32 -9.80 -6.77
C SER A 117 2.03 -10.99 -5.87
N PRO A 118 2.27 -10.87 -4.55
CA PRO A 118 1.83 -11.86 -3.58
C PRO A 118 0.34 -12.17 -3.72
N ASN A 119 -0.02 -13.45 -3.61
CA ASN A 119 -1.40 -13.91 -3.82
C ASN A 119 -2.19 -14.05 -2.52
N GLN A 120 -1.55 -14.57 -1.48
CA GLN A 120 -2.20 -14.98 -0.25
C GLN A 120 -1.80 -14.09 0.93
N ASP A 121 -2.64 -14.09 1.97
CA ASP A 121 -2.36 -13.43 3.25
C ASP A 121 -2.02 -11.93 3.12
N CYS A 122 -2.61 -11.26 2.14
CA CYS A 122 -2.46 -9.83 1.88
C CYS A 122 -3.78 -9.17 1.50
N TYR A 123 -3.91 -7.89 1.83
CA TYR A 123 -5.05 -7.09 1.40
C TYR A 123 -4.84 -6.58 -0.03
N LYS A 124 -5.72 -6.95 -0.94
CA LYS A 124 -5.73 -6.37 -2.30
C LYS A 124 -6.43 -5.01 -2.29
N GLY A 125 -5.65 -3.95 -2.14
CA GLY A 125 -6.12 -2.56 -2.06
C GLY A 125 -6.65 -2.01 -3.39
N SER A 126 -7.22 -0.80 -3.35
CA SER A 126 -7.77 -0.15 -4.55
C SER A 126 -6.71 0.08 -5.63
N THR A 127 -5.48 0.44 -5.26
CA THR A 127 -4.41 0.71 -6.21
C THR A 127 -3.96 -0.52 -6.98
N ILE A 128 -3.84 -1.69 -6.34
CA ILE A 128 -3.51 -2.92 -7.08
C ILE A 128 -4.65 -3.37 -7.98
N LYS A 129 -5.90 -3.19 -7.54
CA LYS A 129 -7.10 -3.45 -8.38
C LYS A 129 -7.13 -2.52 -9.60
N PHE A 130 -6.80 -1.25 -9.42
CA PHE A 130 -6.69 -0.27 -10.50
C PHE A 130 -5.65 -0.69 -11.55
N PHE A 131 -4.45 -1.08 -11.12
CA PHE A 131 -3.42 -1.54 -12.06
C PHE A 131 -3.79 -2.86 -12.72
N ASN A 132 -4.36 -3.82 -11.99
CA ASN A 132 -4.74 -5.13 -12.56
C ASN A 132 -5.80 -5.05 -13.68
N LYS A 133 -6.57 -3.95 -13.73
CA LYS A 133 -7.48 -3.67 -14.86
C LYS A 133 -6.77 -3.12 -16.11
N ARG A 134 -5.52 -2.69 -16.01
CA ARG A 134 -4.78 -1.98 -17.07
C ARG A 134 -3.54 -2.71 -17.55
N ILE A 135 -2.98 -3.56 -16.70
CA ILE A 135 -1.78 -4.34 -16.98
C ILE A 135 -1.94 -5.75 -16.44
N LYS A 136 -1.29 -6.71 -17.06
CA LYS A 136 -1.29 -8.09 -16.59
C LYS A 136 -0.42 -8.24 -15.35
N ILE A 137 -1.02 -8.60 -14.21
CA ILE A 137 -0.34 -8.92 -12.95
C ILE A 137 -0.54 -10.40 -12.66
N TYR A 138 0.55 -11.12 -12.45
CA TYR A 138 0.54 -12.54 -12.08
C TYR A 138 0.56 -12.67 -10.56
N PHE A 139 -0.49 -13.17 -9.98
CA PHE A 139 -0.59 -13.42 -8.54
C PHE A 139 -0.05 -14.80 -8.20
N LYS A 140 1.01 -14.86 -7.36
CA LYS A 140 1.62 -16.13 -6.92
C LYS A 140 2.30 -15.99 -5.57
N ASN A 141 2.69 -17.12 -4.97
CA ASN A 141 3.59 -17.10 -3.82
C ASN A 141 4.97 -16.60 -4.24
N ILE A 142 5.51 -15.66 -3.48
CA ILE A 142 6.84 -15.07 -3.69
C ILE A 142 7.69 -15.41 -2.47
N TYR A 143 8.78 -16.09 -2.68
CA TYR A 143 9.67 -16.54 -1.61
C TYR A 143 10.86 -15.62 -1.43
N LEU A 144 11.28 -15.37 -0.18
CA LEU A 144 12.37 -14.45 0.14
C LEU A 144 13.70 -14.88 -0.49
N ASN A 145 14.01 -16.19 -0.48
CA ASN A 145 15.20 -16.76 -1.08
C ASN A 145 15.23 -16.68 -2.63
N LYS A 146 14.14 -16.27 -3.26
CA LYS A 146 14.03 -16.02 -4.72
C LYS A 146 13.93 -14.55 -5.08
N LEU A 147 14.10 -13.64 -4.12
CA LEU A 147 14.00 -12.21 -4.40
C LEU A 147 15.12 -11.69 -5.31
N ALA A 148 16.30 -12.30 -5.28
CA ALA A 148 17.41 -11.97 -6.18
C ALA A 148 17.05 -12.11 -7.68
N ASP A 149 16.04 -12.92 -8.00
CA ASP A 149 15.55 -13.14 -9.37
C ASP A 149 14.77 -11.94 -9.93
N TYR A 150 14.34 -11.00 -9.09
CA TYR A 150 13.52 -9.86 -9.51
C TYR A 150 14.37 -8.62 -9.73
N ASP A 151 14.08 -7.91 -10.82
CA ASP A 151 14.82 -6.73 -11.25
C ASP A 151 14.33 -5.46 -10.56
N GLU A 152 13.00 -5.36 -10.35
CA GLU A 152 12.37 -4.24 -9.66
C GLU A 152 11.40 -4.76 -8.58
N ILE A 153 11.36 -4.05 -7.45
CA ILE A 153 10.30 -4.17 -6.45
C ILE A 153 9.66 -2.80 -6.31
N ILE A 154 8.32 -2.76 -6.42
CA ILE A 154 7.55 -1.53 -6.46
C ILE A 154 6.45 -1.61 -5.39
N VAL A 155 6.39 -0.60 -4.55
CA VAL A 155 5.32 -0.42 -3.56
C VAL A 155 4.20 0.38 -4.20
N ILE A 156 2.96 -0.09 -4.09
CA ILE A 156 1.78 0.60 -4.62
C ILE A 156 0.69 0.72 -3.57
N GLY A 157 0.14 1.92 -3.41
CA GLY A 157 -0.93 2.17 -2.45
C GLY A 157 -1.49 3.58 -2.57
N SER A 158 -2.74 3.79 -2.14
CA SER A 158 -3.40 5.10 -2.22
C SER A 158 -2.69 6.18 -1.39
N GLY A 159 -2.00 5.80 -0.32
CA GLY A 159 -1.26 6.72 0.52
C GLY A 159 0.10 7.12 -0.04
N LYS A 160 0.83 6.20 -0.64
CA LYS A 160 2.19 6.40 -1.16
C LYS A 160 2.26 6.61 -2.67
N GLY A 161 1.20 6.25 -3.39
CA GLY A 161 1.22 6.22 -4.85
C GLY A 161 2.00 5.01 -5.37
N VAL A 162 2.93 5.25 -6.28
CA VAL A 162 3.84 4.25 -6.86
C VAL A 162 5.26 4.60 -6.44
N VAL A 163 5.95 3.68 -5.79
CA VAL A 163 7.30 3.91 -5.21
C VAL A 163 8.23 2.78 -5.62
N SER A 164 9.40 3.14 -6.16
CA SER A 164 10.45 2.18 -6.47
C SER A 164 11.28 1.87 -5.24
N VAL A 165 11.41 0.60 -4.89
CA VAL A 165 12.28 0.15 -3.80
C VAL A 165 13.71 0.10 -4.30
N SER A 166 14.66 0.68 -3.55
CA SER A 166 16.08 0.67 -3.88
C SER A 166 16.79 -0.57 -3.34
N SER A 167 16.42 -1.02 -2.15
CA SER A 167 17.01 -2.19 -1.50
C SER A 167 16.08 -2.76 -0.42
N ILE A 168 16.36 -4.00 0.00
CA ILE A 168 15.71 -4.63 1.14
C ILE A 168 16.78 -4.95 2.19
N ASP A 169 16.60 -4.43 3.40
CA ASP A 169 17.49 -4.73 4.52
C ASP A 169 17.42 -6.23 4.89
N LYS A 170 18.53 -6.78 5.34
CA LYS A 170 18.75 -8.19 5.75
C LYS A 170 18.80 -9.21 4.61
N ILE A 171 18.60 -8.82 3.37
CA ILE A 171 18.86 -9.64 2.19
C ILE A 171 19.60 -8.76 1.19
N ASN A 172 20.59 -9.31 0.50
CA ASN A 172 21.39 -8.53 -0.44
C ASN A 172 20.66 -8.26 -1.76
N TRP A 173 19.40 -7.76 -1.65
CA TRP A 173 18.65 -7.35 -2.83
C TRP A 173 18.78 -5.85 -3.07
N LYS A 174 19.21 -5.51 -4.29
CA LYS A 174 19.24 -4.14 -4.81
C LYS A 174 18.51 -4.10 -6.14
N ARG A 175 17.85 -2.99 -6.39
CA ARG A 175 17.15 -2.71 -7.65
C ARG A 175 18.11 -2.71 -8.82
N LYS A 176 17.76 -3.43 -9.91
CA LYS A 176 18.55 -3.52 -11.16
C LYS A 176 18.07 -2.55 -12.24
N GLY A 177 16.85 -1.99 -12.12
CA GLY A 177 16.27 -1.05 -13.08
C GLY A 177 15.05 -0.33 -12.56
N THR A 178 14.50 0.58 -13.38
CA THR A 178 13.30 1.38 -13.05
C THR A 178 12.32 1.48 -14.23
N LYS A 179 12.49 0.67 -15.25
CA LYS A 179 11.67 0.72 -16.48
C LYS A 179 10.18 0.54 -16.19
N THR A 180 9.85 -0.52 -15.45
CA THR A 180 8.46 -0.82 -15.11
C THR A 180 7.90 0.20 -14.11
N PHE A 181 8.70 0.58 -13.12
CA PHE A 181 8.32 1.65 -12.18
C PHE A 181 7.94 2.94 -12.93
N ASN A 182 8.75 3.42 -13.85
CA ASN A 182 8.49 4.65 -14.61
C ASN A 182 7.19 4.55 -15.42
N LYS A 183 6.95 3.39 -16.06
CA LYS A 183 5.69 3.11 -16.77
C LYS A 183 4.49 3.21 -15.84
N LEU A 184 4.54 2.55 -14.69
CA LEU A 184 3.45 2.55 -13.71
C LEU A 184 3.22 3.94 -13.10
N LEU A 185 4.29 4.67 -12.83
CA LEU A 185 4.23 6.03 -12.32
C LEU A 185 3.55 6.98 -13.31
N LYS A 186 3.86 6.86 -14.61
CA LYS A 186 3.21 7.64 -15.67
C LYS A 186 1.70 7.36 -15.73
N ILE A 187 1.30 6.08 -15.73
CA ILE A 187 -0.12 5.67 -15.71
C ILE A 187 -0.83 6.24 -14.46
N TYR A 188 -0.21 6.14 -13.30
CA TYR A 188 -0.79 6.63 -12.04
C TYR A 188 -0.96 8.15 -12.05
N LYS A 189 0.07 8.90 -12.46
CA LYS A 189 0.04 10.36 -12.50
C LYS A 189 -0.99 10.89 -13.51
N SER A 190 -1.07 10.32 -14.71
CA SER A 190 -2.06 10.74 -15.73
C SER A 190 -3.50 10.53 -15.22
N THR A 191 -3.75 9.39 -14.57
CA THR A 191 -5.09 9.10 -14.02
C THR A 191 -5.49 10.10 -12.93
N ILE A 192 -4.58 10.47 -12.02
CA ILE A 192 -4.90 11.44 -10.95
C ILE A 192 -5.18 12.83 -11.52
N LYS A 193 -4.44 13.25 -12.55
CA LYS A 193 -4.67 14.56 -13.20
C LYS A 193 -6.07 14.65 -13.84
N ASN A 194 -6.61 13.54 -14.33
CA ASN A 194 -7.89 13.50 -15.02
C ASN A 194 -9.11 13.34 -14.08
N ILE A 195 -8.89 13.27 -12.76
CA ILE A 195 -9.97 13.18 -11.74
C ILE A 195 -10.32 14.58 -11.19
N LYS A 196 -9.91 15.65 -11.83
CA LYS A 196 -10.30 17.02 -11.45
C LYS A 196 -11.74 17.32 -11.79
#